data_5aaf11912e69a8b0aa6abc67c9a95a35
#
_entry.id   5aaf11912e69a8b0aa6abc67c9a95a35
#
_cell.length_a   1.000
_cell.length_b   1.000
_cell.length_c   1.000
_cell.angle_alpha   90.00
_cell.angle_beta   90.00
_cell.angle_gamma   90.00
#
_symmetry.space_group_name_H-M   'P 1'
#
loop_
_entity.id
_entity.type
_entity.pdbx_description
1 polymer ?
#
loop_
_entity_poly.entity_id
_entity_poly.type
_entity_poly.pdbx_seq_one_letter_code
_entity_poly.pdbx_strand_id
1 'polypeptide(L)'
;MSAAETAAEVLAGLGYTNVFTTPPSALVCCEPIVLSSVGWERESRQADGTERGRERVRVLVCCDGAADAEATCRAVERDLRHAVWPAGCAGGERVVAVDTGMPLAAGRDGSGRWLWGFDATFTVVRDFG
;
A
#
# COMPACT_ATOMS: atom_id res chain seq x y z
N MET A 1 -10.39 3.71 -8.66
CA MET A 1 -9.03 3.72 -8.07
C MET A 1 -8.98 2.70 -6.96
N SER A 2 -7.94 1.86 -6.92
CA SER A 2 -7.78 0.86 -5.86
C SER A 2 -7.19 1.47 -4.59
N ALA A 3 -7.30 0.75 -3.47
CA ALA A 3 -6.68 1.18 -2.21
C ALA A 3 -5.15 1.27 -2.35
N ALA A 4 -4.54 0.39 -3.16
CA ALA A 4 -3.10 0.46 -3.45
C ALA A 4 -2.73 1.78 -4.12
N GLU A 5 -3.49 2.20 -5.12
CA GLU A 5 -3.26 3.46 -5.81
C GLU A 5 -3.48 4.67 -4.89
N THR A 6 -4.52 4.63 -4.07
CA THR A 6 -4.78 5.68 -3.08
C THR A 6 -3.65 5.77 -2.06
N ALA A 7 -3.18 4.63 -1.55
CA ALA A 7 -2.06 4.59 -0.62
C ALA A 7 -0.78 5.13 -1.26
N ALA A 8 -0.53 4.79 -2.53
CA ALA A 8 0.63 5.31 -3.25
C ALA A 8 0.58 6.83 -3.37
N GLU A 9 -0.60 7.40 -3.66
CA GLU A 9 -0.77 8.86 -3.71
C GLU A 9 -0.55 9.52 -2.35
N VAL A 10 -1.06 8.90 -1.28
CA VAL A 10 -0.85 9.42 0.08
C VAL A 10 0.63 9.43 0.42
N LEU A 11 1.36 8.36 0.13
CA LEU A 11 2.80 8.30 0.36
C LEU A 11 3.57 9.33 -0.48
N ALA A 12 3.20 9.50 -1.74
CA ALA A 12 3.80 10.52 -2.60
C ALA A 12 3.59 11.92 -2.02
N GLY A 13 2.42 12.20 -1.47
CA GLY A 13 2.11 13.45 -0.78
C GLY A 13 2.93 13.68 0.49
N LEU A 14 3.42 12.61 1.11
CA LEU A 14 4.28 12.66 2.29
C LEU A 14 5.77 12.79 1.94
N GLY A 15 6.10 12.85 0.65
CA GLY A 15 7.47 13.07 0.19
C GLY A 15 8.19 11.84 -0.36
N TYR A 16 7.54 10.68 -0.40
CA TYR A 16 8.14 9.50 -1.04
C TYR A 16 8.12 9.66 -2.56
N THR A 17 9.27 9.54 -3.20
CA THR A 17 9.41 9.74 -4.65
C THR A 17 9.53 8.44 -5.44
N ASN A 18 9.60 7.31 -4.76
CA ASN A 18 9.92 6.00 -5.32
C ASN A 18 8.81 4.98 -5.07
N VAL A 19 7.55 5.43 -5.09
CA VAL A 19 6.39 4.59 -4.83
C VAL A 19 5.73 4.18 -6.15
N PHE A 20 5.47 2.88 -6.29
CA PHE A 20 4.91 2.28 -7.51
C PHE A 20 3.81 1.30 -7.15
N THR A 21 2.85 1.12 -8.04
CA THR A 21 1.80 0.11 -7.92
C THR A 21 2.09 -1.13 -8.77
N THR A 22 3.12 -1.05 -9.62
CA THR A 22 3.68 -2.19 -10.36
C THR A 22 5.19 -2.13 -10.24
N PRO A 23 5.90 -3.29 -10.15
CA PRO A 23 7.34 -3.28 -10.01
C PRO A 23 8.02 -2.57 -11.19
N PRO A 24 8.81 -1.50 -10.96
CA PRO A 24 9.57 -0.86 -12.03
C PRO A 24 10.83 -1.68 -12.35
N SER A 25 11.42 -1.45 -13.54
CA SER A 25 12.73 -2.00 -13.81
C SER A 25 13.80 -1.30 -12.95
N ALA A 26 14.91 -1.98 -12.69
CA ALA A 26 16.03 -1.42 -11.92
C ALA A 26 16.66 -0.21 -12.61
N LEU A 27 16.46 -0.07 -13.92
CA LEU A 27 16.92 1.09 -14.69
C LEU A 27 16.08 2.34 -14.41
N VAL A 28 14.82 2.16 -14.01
CA VAL A 28 13.91 3.26 -13.64
C VAL A 28 14.07 3.63 -12.18
N CYS A 29 14.11 2.61 -11.30
CA CYS A 29 14.27 2.83 -9.86
C CYS A 29 14.93 1.60 -9.25
N CYS A 30 16.09 1.80 -8.61
CA CYS A 30 16.82 0.70 -7.98
C CYS A 30 16.33 0.39 -6.55
N GLU A 31 15.65 1.31 -5.90
CA GLU A 31 15.12 1.14 -4.54
C GLU A 31 13.64 1.47 -4.47
N PRO A 32 12.77 0.70 -5.15
CA PRO A 32 11.34 1.00 -5.20
C PRO A 32 10.60 0.57 -3.94
N ILE A 33 9.49 1.28 -3.67
CA ILE A 33 8.45 0.86 -2.73
C ILE A 33 7.26 0.46 -3.59
N VAL A 34 6.87 -0.82 -3.55
CA VAL A 34 5.82 -1.35 -4.41
C VAL A 34 4.60 -1.73 -3.58
N LEU A 35 3.45 -1.19 -3.93
CA LEU A 35 2.16 -1.50 -3.31
C LEU A 35 1.32 -2.31 -4.30
N SER A 36 1.01 -3.54 -3.93
CA SER A 36 0.23 -4.45 -4.79
C SER A 36 -1.05 -4.88 -4.09
N SER A 37 -2.18 -4.75 -4.77
CA SER A 37 -3.43 -5.31 -4.26
C SER A 37 -3.37 -6.84 -4.38
N VAL A 38 -3.59 -7.55 -3.27
CA VAL A 38 -3.50 -9.01 -3.22
C VAL A 38 -4.83 -9.68 -2.89
N GLY A 39 -5.88 -8.93 -2.71
CA GLY A 39 -7.21 -9.49 -2.51
C GLY A 39 -8.23 -8.47 -2.08
N TRP A 40 -9.48 -8.79 -2.37
CA TRP A 40 -10.64 -8.03 -1.95
C TRP A 40 -11.63 -8.99 -1.31
N GLU A 41 -12.14 -8.62 -0.14
CA GLU A 41 -13.16 -9.38 0.56
C GLU A 41 -14.34 -8.46 0.86
N ARG A 42 -15.50 -8.78 0.31
CA ARG A 42 -16.72 -8.03 0.58
C ARG A 42 -17.23 -8.37 1.97
N GLU A 43 -17.43 -7.35 2.79
CA GLU A 43 -17.95 -7.49 4.15
C GLU A 43 -19.46 -7.34 4.20
N SER A 44 -20.01 -6.33 3.51
CA SER A 44 -21.44 -6.08 3.45
C SER A 44 -21.82 -5.30 2.21
N ARG A 45 -23.09 -5.40 1.84
CA ARG A 45 -23.68 -4.63 0.75
C ARG A 45 -24.97 -4.00 1.24
N GLN A 46 -25.10 -2.70 1.08
CA GLN A 46 -26.26 -1.94 1.51
C GLN A 46 -27.31 -1.89 0.42
N ALA A 47 -28.57 -1.68 0.81
CA ALA A 47 -29.68 -1.55 -0.14
C ALA A 47 -29.58 -0.30 -1.02
N ASP A 48 -28.82 0.71 -0.59
CA ASP A 48 -28.58 1.94 -1.35
C ASP A 48 -27.50 1.80 -2.43
N GLY A 49 -26.93 0.62 -2.60
CA GLY A 49 -25.87 0.35 -3.58
C GLY A 49 -24.47 0.50 -3.04
N THR A 50 -24.27 0.92 -1.79
CA THR A 50 -22.93 0.96 -1.20
C THR A 50 -22.46 -0.43 -0.81
N GLU A 51 -21.16 -0.66 -0.92
CA GLU A 51 -20.51 -1.91 -0.55
C GLU A 51 -19.33 -1.61 0.35
N ARG A 52 -19.24 -2.32 1.46
CA ARG A 52 -18.11 -2.23 2.37
C ARG A 52 -17.30 -3.51 2.29
N GLY A 53 -16.01 -3.37 2.21
CA GLY A 53 -15.12 -4.53 2.15
C GLY A 53 -13.71 -4.17 2.58
N ARG A 54 -12.86 -5.18 2.50
CA ARG A 54 -11.44 -5.06 2.85
C ARG A 54 -10.60 -5.36 1.63
N GLU A 55 -9.70 -4.44 1.33
CA GLU A 55 -8.68 -4.67 0.31
C GLU A 55 -7.34 -4.86 1.01
N ARG A 56 -6.71 -6.00 0.74
CA ARG A 56 -5.38 -6.28 1.26
C ARG A 56 -4.35 -5.83 0.26
N VAL A 57 -3.41 -5.02 0.74
CA VAL A 57 -2.33 -4.46 -0.06
C VAL A 57 -1.01 -4.94 0.53
N ARG A 58 -0.15 -5.52 -0.29
CA ARG A 58 1.20 -5.88 0.10
C ARG A 58 2.13 -4.74 -0.24
N VAL A 59 2.89 -4.30 0.75
CA VAL A 59 3.91 -3.27 0.59
C VAL A 59 5.27 -3.93 0.66
N LEU A 60 6.07 -3.79 -0.40
CA LEU A 60 7.43 -4.29 -0.46
C LEU A 60 8.39 -3.13 -0.66
N VAL A 61 9.40 -3.07 0.19
CA VAL A 61 10.48 -2.10 0.14
C VAL A 61 11.75 -2.83 -0.28
N CYS A 62 12.44 -2.28 -1.28
CA CYS A 62 13.63 -2.86 -1.85
C CYS A 62 14.79 -1.87 -1.71
N CYS A 63 15.87 -2.28 -1.05
CA CYS A 63 17.05 -1.44 -0.85
C CYS A 63 18.33 -2.27 -0.97
N ASP A 64 19.43 -1.61 -1.34
CA ASP A 64 20.74 -2.27 -1.43
C ASP A 64 21.25 -2.72 -0.05
N GLY A 65 20.96 -1.94 1.01
CA GLY A 65 21.35 -2.27 2.37
C GLY A 65 20.20 -2.84 3.19
N ALA A 66 20.47 -3.87 3.99
CA ALA A 66 19.47 -4.49 4.84
C ALA A 66 18.90 -3.51 5.89
N ALA A 67 19.77 -2.70 6.51
CA ALA A 67 19.35 -1.73 7.51
C ALA A 67 18.47 -0.63 6.90
N ASP A 68 18.80 -0.20 5.69
CA ASP A 68 18.03 0.81 4.97
C ASP A 68 16.65 0.27 4.56
N ALA A 69 16.59 -0.97 4.12
CA ALA A 69 15.32 -1.63 3.77
C ALA A 69 14.41 -1.71 5.00
N GLU A 70 14.93 -2.15 6.14
CA GLU A 70 14.17 -2.21 7.39
C GLU A 70 13.69 -0.83 7.82
N ALA A 71 14.58 0.15 7.86
CA ALA A 71 14.25 1.51 8.31
C ALA A 71 13.18 2.14 7.41
N THR A 72 13.31 2.01 6.10
CA THR A 72 12.32 2.52 5.14
C THR A 72 10.99 1.81 5.30
N CYS A 73 11.00 0.48 5.46
CA CYS A 73 9.77 -0.30 5.62
C CYS A 73 9.02 0.11 6.89
N ARG A 74 9.73 0.29 8.00
CA ARG A 74 9.13 0.75 9.26
C ARG A 74 8.56 2.16 9.15
N ALA A 75 9.25 3.05 8.44
CA ALA A 75 8.77 4.40 8.19
C ALA A 75 7.49 4.41 7.34
N VAL A 76 7.45 3.62 6.28
CA VAL A 76 6.27 3.51 5.41
C VAL A 76 5.08 2.94 6.19
N GLU A 77 5.30 1.89 6.98
CA GLU A 77 4.24 1.30 7.82
C GLU A 77 3.67 2.34 8.78
N ARG A 78 4.53 3.06 9.49
CA ARG A 78 4.12 4.09 10.43
C ARG A 78 3.33 5.19 9.72
N ASP A 79 3.80 5.65 8.56
CA ASP A 79 3.16 6.73 7.82
C ASP A 79 1.80 6.31 7.28
N LEU A 80 1.65 5.07 6.81
CA LEU A 80 0.34 4.54 6.39
C LEU A 80 -0.62 4.39 7.57
N ARG A 81 -0.13 3.89 8.70
CA ARG A 81 -0.94 3.68 9.90
C ARG A 81 -1.49 4.98 10.46
N HIS A 82 -0.74 6.07 10.33
CA HIS A 82 -1.12 7.39 10.85
C HIS A 82 -1.60 8.36 9.78
N ALA A 83 -1.76 7.90 8.54
CA ALA A 83 -2.18 8.76 7.44
C ALA A 83 -3.61 9.27 7.61
N VAL A 84 -3.85 10.49 7.12
CA VAL A 84 -5.20 11.03 6.96
C VAL A 84 -5.63 10.70 5.53
N TRP A 85 -6.74 9.95 5.41
CA TRP A 85 -7.22 9.48 4.12
C TRP A 85 -8.17 10.49 3.49
N PRO A 86 -8.10 10.69 2.16
CA PRO A 86 -9.02 11.60 1.48
C PRO A 86 -10.48 11.18 1.67
N ALA A 87 -11.35 12.16 1.79
CA ALA A 87 -12.79 11.96 2.02
C ALA A 87 -13.56 11.50 0.79
N GLY A 88 -12.91 10.92 -0.17
CA GLY A 88 -13.48 10.36 -1.39
C GLY A 88 -12.41 10.22 -2.43
N CYS A 89 -12.46 9.12 -3.16
CA CYS A 89 -11.55 8.84 -4.26
C CYS A 89 -12.29 8.89 -5.58
N ALA A 90 -11.57 9.08 -6.67
CA ALA A 90 -12.15 8.94 -7.99
C ALA A 90 -12.79 7.55 -8.12
N GLY A 91 -13.99 7.48 -8.67
CA GLY A 91 -14.72 6.21 -8.80
C GLY A 91 -15.59 5.83 -7.61
N GLY A 92 -15.80 6.74 -6.65
CA GLY A 92 -16.71 6.51 -5.54
C GLY A 92 -16.17 5.61 -4.42
N GLU A 93 -14.87 5.33 -4.40
CA GLU A 93 -14.24 4.59 -3.33
C GLU A 93 -13.74 5.52 -2.22
N ARG A 94 -13.87 5.08 -0.98
CA ARG A 94 -13.40 5.82 0.18
C ARG A 94 -12.76 4.87 1.17
N VAL A 95 -11.52 5.15 1.57
CA VAL A 95 -10.84 4.42 2.63
C VAL A 95 -11.30 4.97 3.97
N VAL A 96 -11.85 4.11 4.82
CA VAL A 96 -12.36 4.51 6.14
C VAL A 96 -11.48 4.03 7.28
N ALA A 97 -10.63 3.04 7.05
CA ALA A 97 -9.70 2.53 8.06
C ALA A 97 -8.56 1.80 7.39
N VAL A 98 -7.41 1.76 8.06
CA VAL A 98 -6.27 0.95 7.66
C VAL A 98 -5.74 0.20 8.88
N ASP A 99 -5.42 -1.07 8.69
CA ASP A 99 -4.77 -1.91 9.68
C ASP A 99 -3.51 -2.49 9.07
N THR A 100 -2.37 -2.21 9.69
CA THR A 100 -1.07 -2.63 9.15
C THR A 100 -0.48 -3.78 9.96
N GLY A 101 0.07 -4.76 9.25
CA GLY A 101 0.83 -5.83 9.87
C GLY A 101 2.24 -5.38 10.25
N MET A 102 2.96 -6.26 10.93
CA MET A 102 4.34 -5.99 11.35
C MET A 102 5.27 -6.07 10.14
N PRO A 103 6.18 -5.09 9.97
CA PRO A 103 7.23 -5.21 8.96
C PRO A 103 8.14 -6.41 9.22
N LEU A 104 8.40 -7.19 8.16
CA LEU A 104 9.21 -8.40 8.23
C LEU A 104 10.20 -8.42 7.07
N ALA A 105 11.34 -9.04 7.30
CA ALA A 105 12.31 -9.31 6.24
C ALA A 105 11.70 -10.31 5.25
N ALA A 106 11.78 -9.99 3.97
CA ALA A 106 11.21 -10.79 2.88
C ALA A 106 12.29 -11.43 1.99
N GLY A 107 13.55 -11.43 2.43
CA GLY A 107 14.66 -12.05 1.72
C GLY A 107 15.40 -11.07 0.81
N ARG A 108 15.91 -11.59 -0.30
CA ARG A 108 16.64 -10.82 -1.32
C ARG A 108 16.04 -11.10 -2.69
N ASP A 109 16.07 -10.11 -3.57
CA ASP A 109 15.64 -10.31 -4.94
C ASP A 109 16.75 -10.92 -5.81
N GLY A 110 16.46 -11.14 -7.09
CA GLY A 110 17.43 -11.72 -8.02
C GLY A 110 18.67 -10.85 -8.26
N SER A 111 18.63 -9.57 -7.91
CA SER A 111 19.77 -8.64 -8.01
C SER A 111 20.53 -8.52 -6.69
N GLY A 112 20.16 -9.27 -5.66
CA GLY A 112 20.80 -9.22 -4.34
C GLY A 112 20.35 -8.08 -3.45
N ARG A 113 19.33 -7.33 -3.84
CA ARG A 113 18.77 -6.26 -3.01
C ARG A 113 17.92 -6.85 -1.88
N TRP A 114 17.93 -6.19 -0.73
CA TRP A 114 17.17 -6.62 0.43
C TRP A 114 15.71 -6.20 0.31
N LEU A 115 14.83 -7.13 0.68
CA LEU A 115 13.38 -6.91 0.68
C LEU A 115 12.85 -6.93 2.11
N TRP A 116 12.05 -5.92 2.43
CA TRP A 116 11.25 -5.86 3.65
C TRP A 116 9.82 -5.52 3.25
N GLY A 117 8.86 -6.03 4.00
CA GLY A 117 7.48 -5.79 3.65
C GLY A 117 6.51 -6.00 4.79
N PHE A 118 5.29 -5.58 4.54
CA PHE A 118 4.16 -5.82 5.42
C PHE A 118 2.88 -5.84 4.59
N ASP A 119 1.83 -6.39 5.17
CA ASP A 119 0.50 -6.32 4.57
C ASP A 119 -0.30 -5.23 5.28
N ALA A 120 -1.02 -4.43 4.50
CA ALA A 120 -1.96 -3.44 4.99
C ALA A 120 -3.36 -3.84 4.54
N THR A 121 -4.32 -3.84 5.46
CA THR A 121 -5.72 -4.12 5.15
C THR A 121 -6.49 -2.82 5.22
N PHE A 122 -7.06 -2.42 4.10
CA PHE A 122 -7.85 -1.20 3.99
C PHE A 122 -9.33 -1.55 4.04
N THR A 123 -10.06 -0.91 4.95
CA THR A 123 -11.52 -0.97 4.92
C THR A 123 -11.99 0.11 3.96
N VAL A 124 -12.69 -0.31 2.92
CA VAL A 124 -13.08 0.56 1.81
C VAL A 124 -14.60 0.51 1.65
N VAL A 125 -15.19 1.68 1.47
CA VAL A 125 -16.60 1.81 1.09
C VAL A 125 -16.65 2.24 -0.36
N ARG A 126 -17.38 1.47 -1.16
CA ARG A 126 -17.60 1.72 -2.60
C ARG A 126 -19.05 2.06 -2.83
N ASP A 127 -19.29 3.05 -3.67
CA ASP A 127 -20.63 3.45 -4.08
C ASP A 127 -20.86 3.02 -5.53
N PHE A 128 -21.78 2.07 -5.70
CA PHE A 128 -22.18 1.56 -7.02
C PHE A 128 -23.59 2.00 -7.43
N GLY A 129 -24.21 2.82 -6.59
CA GLY A 129 -25.57 3.31 -6.79
C GLY A 129 -25.77 4.43 -7.79
#